data_6fcc4f6859c7e7b93ed1378066a8c46b
#
_entry.id   6fcc4f6859c7e7b93ed1378066a8c46b
#
_cell.length_a   1.000
_cell.length_b   1.000
_cell.length_c   1.000
_cell.angle_alpha   90.00
_cell.angle_beta   90.00
_cell.angle_gamma   90.00
#
_symmetry.space_group_name_H-M   'P 1'
#
loop_
_entity.id
_entity.type
_entity.pdbx_description
1 polymer ?
#
loop_
_entity_poly.entity_id
_entity_poly.type
_entity_poly.pdbx_seq_one_letter_code
_entity_poly.pdbx_strand_id
1 'polypeptide(L)'
;MKRDSNMKDLDQNRIAFITCVNDEDMYSECILYLKSLHIPSGMEVDYVPVRGAASMCAGYNKGALATDAKYKVYLHQDVLVVNKNIIFDLLSIFEDPTIGLIGMIGCRSLPRSGVWWDGLRTYGRVLHHCEPESVVDSHCMEPDAAYIDVEAADGFFLAAQYGIRWREDLFTGWHLYDTSMCMEMKRHDLKVVVPNQEEDFWCIHCPHEKPLAPEYKRYQKIFLQEYGAELNPEV
;
A
#
# COMPACT_ATOMS: atom_id res chain seq x y z
N MET A 1 8.26 -20.57 17.51
CA MET A 1 8.01 -20.03 16.18
C MET A 1 8.98 -20.68 15.20
N LYS A 2 8.53 -21.53 14.29
CA LYS A 2 9.40 -22.13 13.27
C LYS A 2 9.60 -21.05 12.19
N ARG A 3 10.83 -20.58 12.01
CA ARG A 3 11.21 -19.82 10.82
C ARG A 3 11.02 -20.74 9.62
N ASP A 4 10.18 -20.34 8.67
CA ASP A 4 10.04 -21.05 7.40
C ASP A 4 11.42 -21.11 6.71
N SER A 5 11.93 -22.32 6.56
CA SER A 5 13.26 -22.64 6.02
C SER A 5 13.36 -22.45 4.49
N ASN A 6 12.49 -21.67 3.88
CA ASN A 6 12.46 -21.38 2.44
C ASN A 6 12.53 -19.88 2.11
N MET A 7 13.06 -19.06 3.03
CA MET A 7 13.41 -17.67 2.68
C MET A 7 14.64 -17.73 1.74
N LYS A 8 14.43 -17.51 0.43
CA LYS A 8 15.50 -17.03 -0.45
C LYS A 8 16.15 -15.84 0.25
N ASP A 9 17.46 -15.76 0.23
CA ASP A 9 18.16 -14.56 0.68
C ASP A 9 17.63 -13.39 -0.16
N LEU A 10 16.95 -12.45 0.50
CA LEU A 10 16.38 -11.29 -0.18
C LEU A 10 17.51 -10.33 -0.55
N ASP A 11 17.50 -9.85 -1.77
CA ASP A 11 18.44 -8.85 -2.25
C ASP A 11 18.14 -7.48 -1.60
N GLN A 12 19.04 -7.04 -0.72
CA GLN A 12 18.95 -5.80 0.04
C GLN A 12 19.04 -4.56 -0.85
N ASN A 13 19.57 -4.70 -2.06
CA ASN A 13 19.78 -3.62 -3.02
C ASN A 13 18.74 -3.67 -4.15
N ARG A 14 17.58 -4.30 -3.91
CA ARG A 14 16.52 -4.42 -4.91
C ARG A 14 15.18 -3.98 -4.37
N ILE A 15 14.45 -3.22 -5.19
CA ILE A 15 13.07 -2.83 -4.97
C ILE A 15 12.21 -3.34 -6.12
N ALA A 16 11.04 -3.91 -5.82
CA ALA A 16 10.11 -4.41 -6.83
C ALA A 16 8.79 -3.66 -6.78
N PHE A 17 8.33 -3.17 -7.92
CA PHE A 17 6.98 -2.62 -8.11
C PHE A 17 6.06 -3.72 -8.63
N ILE A 18 5.09 -4.12 -7.81
CA ILE A 18 4.18 -5.24 -8.06
C ILE A 18 2.78 -4.67 -8.32
N THR A 19 2.23 -4.95 -9.49
CA THR A 19 0.96 -4.39 -9.94
C THR A 19 0.04 -5.49 -10.47
N CYS A 20 -1.20 -5.57 -9.99
CA CYS A 20 -2.24 -6.38 -10.61
C CYS A 20 -2.76 -5.66 -11.85
N VAL A 21 -2.67 -6.31 -13.02
CA VAL A 21 -2.96 -5.70 -14.32
C VAL A 21 -4.16 -6.38 -14.96
N ASN A 22 -5.18 -5.58 -15.29
CA ASN A 22 -6.34 -5.96 -16.08
C ASN A 22 -6.65 -4.96 -17.21
N ASP A 23 -5.92 -3.83 -17.26
CA ASP A 23 -5.95 -2.81 -18.29
C ASP A 23 -4.51 -2.45 -18.68
N GLU A 24 -4.12 -2.80 -19.93
CA GLU A 24 -2.75 -2.61 -20.40
C GLU A 24 -2.45 -1.14 -20.72
N ASP A 25 -3.44 -0.34 -21.10
CA ASP A 25 -3.23 1.08 -21.40
C ASP A 25 -2.94 1.84 -20.11
N MET A 26 -3.73 1.62 -19.07
CA MET A 26 -3.47 2.19 -17.73
C MET A 26 -2.12 1.74 -17.18
N TYR A 27 -1.81 0.44 -17.28
CA TYR A 27 -0.52 -0.06 -16.81
C TYR A 27 0.64 0.51 -17.61
N SER A 28 0.48 0.74 -18.92
CA SER A 28 1.52 1.35 -19.76
C SER A 28 1.82 2.78 -19.33
N GLU A 29 0.81 3.53 -18.90
CA GLU A 29 1.01 4.86 -18.33
C GLU A 29 1.69 4.79 -16.97
N CYS A 30 1.19 3.95 -16.05
CA CYS A 30 1.81 3.72 -14.74
C CYS A 30 3.31 3.38 -14.89
N ILE A 31 3.69 2.45 -15.77
CA ILE A 31 5.07 2.03 -15.95
C ILE A 31 5.97 3.13 -16.52
N LEU A 32 5.44 4.08 -17.32
CA LEU A 32 6.20 5.24 -17.77
C LEU A 32 6.64 6.12 -16.60
N TYR A 33 5.74 6.36 -15.65
CA TYR A 33 6.06 7.12 -14.44
C TYR A 33 7.07 6.38 -13.58
N LEU A 34 6.89 5.06 -13.35
CA LEU A 34 7.83 4.26 -12.57
C LEU A 34 9.23 4.22 -13.19
N LYS A 35 9.35 4.10 -14.51
CA LYS A 35 10.64 4.12 -15.22
C LYS A 35 11.32 5.48 -15.22
N SER A 36 10.62 6.54 -14.89
CA SER A 36 11.14 7.90 -14.79
C SER A 36 11.65 8.27 -13.40
N LEU A 37 11.57 7.37 -12.41
CA LEU A 37 12.04 7.59 -11.05
C LEU A 37 13.57 7.65 -11.00
N HIS A 38 14.09 8.43 -10.06
CA HIS A 38 15.50 8.41 -9.73
C HIS A 38 15.83 7.15 -8.93
N ILE A 39 16.84 6.42 -9.36
CA ILE A 39 17.26 5.17 -8.72
C ILE A 39 18.54 5.43 -7.93
N PRO A 40 18.58 5.10 -6.63
CA PRO A 40 19.81 5.19 -5.83
C PRO A 40 20.94 4.36 -6.43
N SER A 41 22.17 4.85 -6.33
CA SER A 41 23.34 4.13 -6.84
C SER A 41 23.45 2.74 -6.20
N GLY A 42 23.59 1.71 -7.02
CA GLY A 42 23.69 0.32 -6.56
C GLY A 42 22.34 -0.35 -6.28
N MET A 43 21.21 0.34 -6.44
CA MET A 43 19.87 -0.29 -6.38
C MET A 43 19.45 -0.81 -7.75
N GLU A 44 18.76 -1.94 -7.75
CA GLU A 44 18.07 -2.51 -8.90
C GLU A 44 16.56 -2.40 -8.73
N VAL A 45 15.83 -2.27 -9.84
CA VAL A 45 14.37 -2.10 -9.85
C VAL A 45 13.74 -3.19 -10.70
N ASP A 46 12.84 -3.97 -10.08
CA ASP A 46 12.00 -4.93 -10.77
C ASP A 46 10.60 -4.34 -11.01
N TYR A 47 10.05 -4.60 -12.20
CA TYR A 47 8.64 -4.31 -12.51
C TYR A 47 7.91 -5.63 -12.72
N VAL A 48 6.95 -5.94 -11.82
CA VAL A 48 6.30 -7.24 -11.74
C VAL A 48 4.79 -7.12 -12.01
N PRO A 49 4.36 -7.09 -13.27
CA PRO A 49 2.94 -7.13 -13.62
C PRO A 49 2.34 -8.51 -13.37
N VAL A 50 1.26 -8.56 -12.62
CA VAL A 50 0.50 -9.81 -12.37
C VAL A 50 -0.82 -9.76 -13.13
N ARG A 51 -0.89 -10.50 -14.22
CA ARG A 51 -2.07 -10.60 -15.06
C ARG A 51 -2.94 -11.78 -14.64
N GLY A 52 -4.26 -11.61 -14.79
CA GLY A 52 -5.24 -12.65 -14.48
C GLY A 52 -5.28 -13.04 -13.01
N ALA A 53 -5.00 -12.09 -12.09
CA ALA A 53 -5.12 -12.30 -10.66
C ALA A 53 -6.58 -12.57 -10.28
N ALA A 54 -6.82 -13.58 -9.45
CA ALA A 54 -8.17 -13.92 -8.95
C ALA A 54 -8.66 -12.92 -7.88
N SER A 55 -7.73 -12.28 -7.17
CA SER A 55 -7.97 -11.24 -6.17
C SER A 55 -6.72 -10.39 -6.00
N MET A 56 -6.84 -9.25 -5.31
CA MET A 56 -5.68 -8.41 -5.01
C MET A 56 -4.66 -9.17 -4.17
N CYS A 57 -5.08 -9.85 -3.11
CA CYS A 57 -4.19 -10.65 -2.25
C CYS A 57 -3.48 -11.76 -3.01
N ALA A 58 -4.19 -12.53 -3.84
CA ALA A 58 -3.59 -13.61 -4.63
C ALA A 58 -2.59 -13.06 -5.65
N GLY A 59 -2.92 -11.93 -6.30
CA GLY A 59 -2.03 -11.24 -7.23
C GLY A 59 -0.76 -10.76 -6.55
N TYR A 60 -0.87 -10.08 -5.43
CA TYR A 60 0.27 -9.57 -4.68
C TYR A 60 1.15 -10.69 -4.09
N ASN A 61 0.57 -11.78 -3.59
CA ASN A 61 1.34 -12.95 -3.17
C ASN A 61 2.12 -13.55 -4.34
N LYS A 62 1.47 -13.72 -5.52
CA LYS A 62 2.12 -14.22 -6.73
C LYS A 62 3.27 -13.31 -7.18
N GLY A 63 3.05 -12.00 -7.18
CA GLY A 63 4.07 -11.01 -7.53
C GLY A 63 5.24 -11.01 -6.55
N ALA A 64 4.96 -11.10 -5.24
CA ALA A 64 5.99 -11.15 -4.21
C ALA A 64 6.90 -12.39 -4.32
N LEU A 65 6.38 -13.52 -4.81
CA LEU A 65 7.15 -14.74 -5.05
C LEU A 65 7.97 -14.69 -6.35
N ALA A 66 7.66 -13.78 -7.27
CA ALA A 66 8.33 -13.64 -8.56
C ALA A 66 9.64 -12.84 -8.49
N THR A 67 9.93 -12.20 -7.36
CA THR A 67 11.14 -11.40 -7.15
C THR A 67 11.82 -11.80 -5.84
N ASP A 68 13.12 -11.58 -5.75
CA ASP A 68 13.91 -11.67 -4.50
C ASP A 68 14.16 -10.31 -3.86
N ALA A 69 13.56 -9.22 -4.39
CA ALA A 69 13.68 -7.89 -3.83
C ALA A 69 13.31 -7.85 -2.33
N LYS A 70 14.14 -7.20 -1.52
CA LYS A 70 13.80 -6.92 -0.11
C LYS A 70 12.60 -5.99 -0.01
N TYR A 71 12.65 -4.89 -0.76
CA TYR A 71 11.64 -3.85 -0.73
C TYR A 71 10.60 -4.12 -1.82
N LYS A 72 9.32 -4.15 -1.45
CA LYS A 72 8.22 -4.41 -2.37
C LYS A 72 7.21 -3.29 -2.30
N VAL A 73 6.92 -2.70 -3.43
CA VAL A 73 5.87 -1.70 -3.59
C VAL A 73 4.70 -2.36 -4.31
N TYR A 74 3.59 -2.45 -3.64
CA TYR A 74 2.33 -2.94 -4.17
C TYR A 74 1.49 -1.73 -4.57
N LEU A 75 1.15 -1.62 -5.83
CA LEU A 75 0.41 -0.44 -6.32
C LEU A 75 -0.64 -0.84 -7.36
N HIS A 76 -1.67 -0.01 -7.48
CA HIS A 76 -2.66 -0.14 -8.53
C HIS A 76 -2.09 0.27 -9.88
N GLN A 77 -2.67 -0.26 -10.97
CA GLN A 77 -2.25 0.06 -12.34
C GLN A 77 -2.60 1.48 -12.79
N ASP A 78 -3.49 2.16 -12.06
CA ASP A 78 -3.98 3.52 -12.27
C ASP A 78 -3.32 4.55 -11.33
N VAL A 79 -2.14 4.19 -10.79
CA VAL A 79 -1.33 5.07 -9.93
C VAL A 79 -0.13 5.61 -10.70
N LEU A 80 -0.01 6.93 -10.74
CA LEU A 80 1.12 7.63 -11.35
C LEU A 80 2.00 8.21 -10.24
N VAL A 81 3.22 7.70 -10.09
CA VAL A 81 4.17 8.18 -9.09
C VAL A 81 4.88 9.41 -9.61
N VAL A 82 4.57 10.58 -9.04
CA VAL A 82 5.11 11.88 -9.48
C VAL A 82 6.33 12.34 -8.68
N ASN A 83 6.46 11.90 -7.42
CA ASN A 83 7.69 12.12 -6.66
C ASN A 83 8.84 11.30 -7.26
N LYS A 84 9.75 11.98 -7.96
CA LYS A 84 10.89 11.33 -8.63
C LYS A 84 11.89 10.70 -7.66
N ASN A 85 11.92 11.15 -6.42
CA ASN A 85 12.83 10.68 -5.37
C ASN A 85 12.19 9.64 -4.44
N ILE A 86 10.98 9.15 -4.75
CA ILE A 86 10.21 8.27 -3.86
C ILE A 86 11.02 7.05 -3.36
N ILE A 87 11.91 6.49 -4.18
CA ILE A 87 12.74 5.35 -3.77
C ILE A 87 13.70 5.76 -2.64
N PHE A 88 14.33 6.94 -2.73
CA PHE A 88 15.18 7.47 -1.66
C PHE A 88 14.40 7.70 -0.39
N ASP A 89 13.20 8.30 -0.51
CA ASP A 89 12.35 8.62 0.63
C ASP A 89 11.86 7.35 1.34
N LEU A 90 11.41 6.34 0.57
CA LEU A 90 11.01 5.05 1.13
C LEU A 90 12.16 4.35 1.85
N LEU A 91 13.37 4.33 1.26
CA LEU A 91 14.54 3.71 1.88
C LEU A 91 14.95 4.43 3.16
N SER A 92 14.88 5.76 3.18
CA SER A 92 15.17 6.56 4.39
C SER A 92 14.20 6.24 5.52
N ILE A 93 12.90 6.10 5.23
CA ILE A 93 11.89 5.71 6.23
C ILE A 93 12.14 4.27 6.71
N PHE A 94 12.50 3.35 5.82
CA PHE A 94 12.81 1.95 6.15
C PHE A 94 14.14 1.74 6.90
N GLU A 95 14.93 2.79 7.15
CA GLU A 95 16.03 2.72 8.10
C GLU A 95 15.56 2.40 9.52
N ASP A 96 14.30 2.75 9.87
CA ASP A 96 13.63 2.26 11.08
C ASP A 96 13.14 0.81 10.85
N PRO A 97 13.77 -0.20 11.48
CA PRO A 97 13.38 -1.59 11.30
C PRO A 97 12.03 -1.94 11.95
N THR A 98 11.42 -1.05 12.71
CA THR A 98 10.08 -1.25 13.27
C THR A 98 8.98 -0.94 12.26
N ILE A 99 9.29 -0.26 11.16
CA ILE A 99 8.31 0.06 10.11
C ILE A 99 8.17 -1.12 9.16
N GLY A 100 6.97 -1.67 9.07
CA GLY A 100 6.64 -2.78 8.18
C GLY A 100 6.05 -2.34 6.87
N LEU A 101 5.25 -1.27 6.89
CA LEU A 101 4.45 -0.80 5.76
C LEU A 101 4.41 0.72 5.68
N ILE A 102 4.55 1.24 4.48
CA ILE A 102 4.38 2.67 4.16
C ILE A 102 3.23 2.80 3.17
N GLY A 103 2.20 3.59 3.50
CA GLY A 103 1.14 4.00 2.57
C GLY A 103 1.20 5.50 2.31
N MET A 104 0.44 6.00 1.33
CA MET A 104 0.45 7.43 0.97
C MET A 104 -0.62 8.23 1.70
N ILE A 105 -1.69 7.58 2.14
CA ILE A 105 -2.83 8.17 2.86
C ILE A 105 -3.39 7.11 3.82
N GLY A 106 -3.85 7.53 5.00
CA GLY A 106 -4.38 6.59 5.98
C GLY A 106 -4.94 7.25 7.22
N CYS A 107 -5.40 6.47 8.19
CA CYS A 107 -5.95 6.96 9.44
C CYS A 107 -5.12 6.54 10.65
N ARG A 108 -4.97 7.46 11.62
CA ARG A 108 -4.23 7.20 12.86
C ARG A 108 -4.90 6.14 13.72
N SER A 109 -6.23 6.16 13.74
CA SER A 109 -7.02 5.18 14.48
C SER A 109 -8.10 4.61 13.58
N LEU A 110 -8.07 3.31 13.39
CA LEU A 110 -9.02 2.60 12.56
C LEU A 110 -10.35 2.47 13.31
N PRO A 111 -11.45 3.01 12.76
CA PRO A 111 -12.74 2.96 13.41
C PRO A 111 -13.32 1.55 13.43
N ARG A 112 -14.32 1.31 14.29
CA ARG A 112 -15.01 0.03 14.42
C ARG A 112 -15.67 -0.47 13.13
N SER A 113 -15.91 0.43 12.16
CA SER A 113 -16.39 0.05 10.84
C SER A 113 -15.34 -0.71 10.03
N GLY A 114 -14.06 -0.62 10.39
CA GLY A 114 -12.93 -1.13 9.60
C GLY A 114 -12.68 -0.31 8.33
N VAL A 115 -13.30 0.85 8.20
CA VAL A 115 -13.20 1.73 7.03
C VAL A 115 -12.29 2.90 7.37
N TRP A 116 -11.10 2.94 6.80
CA TRP A 116 -10.06 3.89 7.21
C TRP A 116 -10.46 5.36 7.00
N TRP A 117 -11.20 5.69 5.93
CA TRP A 117 -11.63 7.06 5.64
C TRP A 117 -12.76 7.56 6.56
N ASP A 118 -13.40 6.69 7.35
CA ASP A 118 -14.31 7.08 8.42
C ASP A 118 -13.55 7.49 9.70
N GLY A 119 -12.22 7.36 9.71
CA GLY A 119 -11.37 7.69 10.86
C GLY A 119 -11.32 9.18 11.15
N LEU A 120 -11.26 9.55 12.44
CA LEU A 120 -11.30 10.95 12.89
C LEU A 120 -10.03 11.75 12.54
N ARG A 121 -8.89 11.09 12.36
CA ARG A 121 -7.60 11.70 12.02
C ARG A 121 -6.99 10.92 10.87
N THR A 122 -7.12 11.49 9.71
CA THR A 122 -6.51 10.99 8.48
C THR A 122 -5.30 11.83 8.11
N TYR A 123 -4.28 11.18 7.52
CA TYR A 123 -3.00 11.76 7.18
C TYR A 123 -2.62 11.40 5.76
N GLY A 124 -1.79 12.25 5.14
CA GLY A 124 -1.29 12.02 3.80
C GLY A 124 -1.92 12.93 2.76
N ARG A 125 -1.46 12.78 1.52
CA ARG A 125 -1.92 13.58 0.39
C ARG A 125 -1.88 12.75 -0.89
N VAL A 126 -2.92 12.89 -1.71
CA VAL A 126 -3.01 12.27 -3.04
C VAL A 126 -3.81 13.15 -3.97
N LEU A 127 -3.44 13.20 -5.25
CA LEU A 127 -4.29 13.78 -6.28
C LEU A 127 -5.16 12.68 -6.87
N HIS A 128 -6.47 12.74 -6.67
CA HIS A 128 -7.43 11.92 -7.40
C HIS A 128 -7.77 12.60 -8.72
N HIS A 129 -7.54 11.88 -9.82
CA HIS A 129 -7.92 12.34 -11.15
C HIS A 129 -9.07 11.47 -11.67
N CYS A 130 -10.27 12.05 -11.64
CA CYS A 130 -11.50 11.46 -12.20
C CYS A 130 -12.03 12.42 -13.24
N GLU A 131 -11.90 12.09 -14.53
CA GLU A 131 -12.41 12.99 -15.58
C GLU A 131 -13.88 13.34 -15.35
N PRO A 132 -14.29 14.64 -15.50
CA PRO A 132 -13.46 15.78 -15.96
C PRO A 132 -12.73 16.54 -14.83
N GLU A 133 -12.79 16.07 -13.60
CA GLU A 133 -12.30 16.80 -12.43
C GLU A 133 -11.08 16.13 -11.80
N SER A 134 -10.25 16.95 -11.15
CA SER A 134 -9.15 16.49 -10.31
C SER A 134 -9.29 17.09 -8.93
N VAL A 135 -9.17 16.28 -7.89
CA VAL A 135 -9.29 16.70 -6.50
C VAL A 135 -8.04 16.31 -5.73
N VAL A 136 -7.40 17.28 -5.08
CA VAL A 136 -6.34 16.97 -4.11
C VAL A 136 -7.02 16.59 -2.80
N ASP A 137 -6.93 15.31 -2.46
CA ASP A 137 -7.31 14.81 -1.16
C ASP A 137 -6.14 15.02 -0.20
N SER A 138 -6.27 16.02 0.66
CA SER A 138 -5.21 16.45 1.56
C SER A 138 -5.72 16.38 3.00
N HIS A 139 -5.05 15.56 3.78
CA HIS A 139 -5.34 15.34 5.19
C HIS A 139 -4.34 16.04 6.10
N CYS A 140 -4.44 15.78 7.40
CA CYS A 140 -3.53 16.36 8.38
C CYS A 140 -2.07 16.01 8.08
N MET A 141 -1.18 16.94 8.39
CA MET A 141 0.26 16.75 8.42
C MET A 141 0.76 17.16 9.79
N GLU A 142 1.81 16.52 10.28
CA GLU A 142 2.46 16.91 11.54
C GLU A 142 3.79 17.59 11.17
N PRO A 143 3.94 18.91 11.44
CA PRO A 143 5.19 19.62 11.17
C PRO A 143 6.37 18.90 11.84
N ASP A 144 7.52 18.90 11.16
CA ASP A 144 8.79 18.35 11.65
C ASP A 144 8.84 16.82 11.78
N ALA A 145 7.79 16.09 11.40
CA ALA A 145 7.81 14.63 11.36
C ALA A 145 8.11 14.11 9.95
N ALA A 146 9.04 13.17 9.80
CA ALA A 146 9.31 12.54 8.51
C ALA A 146 8.15 11.64 8.06
N TYR A 147 7.46 11.04 9.01
CA TYR A 147 6.29 10.17 8.81
C TYR A 147 5.40 10.15 10.04
N ILE A 148 4.21 9.63 9.90
CA ILE A 148 3.19 9.55 10.95
C ILE A 148 2.74 8.10 11.07
N ASP A 149 2.71 7.57 12.32
CA ASP A 149 2.16 6.26 12.61
C ASP A 149 0.66 6.24 12.37
N VAL A 150 0.16 5.25 11.62
CA VAL A 150 -1.26 5.04 11.31
C VAL A 150 -1.66 3.59 11.60
N GLU A 151 -2.94 3.35 11.86
CA GLU A 151 -3.46 1.98 12.03
C GLU A 151 -3.89 1.35 10.71
N ALA A 152 -4.23 2.19 9.70
CA ALA A 152 -4.56 1.71 8.37
C ALA A 152 -4.16 2.74 7.30
N ALA A 153 -3.78 2.23 6.12
CA ALA A 153 -3.45 3.00 4.94
C ALA A 153 -4.19 2.46 3.71
N ASP A 154 -4.45 3.35 2.75
CA ASP A 154 -5.12 2.99 1.49
C ASP A 154 -4.23 2.12 0.60
N GLY A 155 -4.86 1.20 -0.11
CA GLY A 155 -4.21 0.17 -0.88
C GLY A 155 -3.69 0.59 -2.25
N PHE A 156 -3.98 1.81 -2.72
CA PHE A 156 -3.51 2.21 -4.05
C PHE A 156 -1.97 2.22 -4.17
N PHE A 157 -1.27 2.45 -3.05
CA PHE A 157 0.18 2.38 -2.96
C PHE A 157 0.60 1.94 -1.56
N LEU A 158 1.27 0.78 -1.45
CA LEU A 158 1.79 0.25 -0.20
C LEU A 158 3.21 -0.29 -0.41
N ALA A 159 4.19 0.28 0.30
CA ALA A 159 5.56 -0.22 0.28
C ALA A 159 5.86 -1.01 1.55
N ALA A 160 6.53 -2.16 1.42
CA ALA A 160 6.87 -3.06 2.52
C ALA A 160 8.33 -3.50 2.48
N GLN A 161 8.97 -3.65 3.67
CA GLN A 161 10.32 -4.20 3.78
C GLN A 161 10.36 -5.62 4.32
N TYR A 162 9.22 -6.19 4.71
CA TYR A 162 9.10 -7.56 5.21
C TYR A 162 8.14 -8.38 4.37
N GLY A 163 8.41 -9.68 4.23
CA GLY A 163 7.64 -10.60 3.42
C GLY A 163 6.42 -11.16 4.17
N ILE A 164 5.54 -10.29 4.67
CA ILE A 164 4.26 -10.72 5.25
C ILE A 164 3.31 -11.09 4.13
N ARG A 165 2.65 -12.25 4.28
CA ARG A 165 1.77 -12.78 3.27
C ARG A 165 0.41 -12.09 3.31
N TRP A 166 -0.12 -11.71 2.15
CA TRP A 166 -1.47 -11.21 1.99
C TRP A 166 -2.50 -12.31 2.28
N ARG A 167 -3.56 -11.97 2.99
CA ARG A 167 -4.61 -12.90 3.44
C ARG A 167 -5.55 -13.32 2.30
N GLU A 168 -4.99 -13.99 1.26
CA GLU A 168 -5.76 -14.52 0.13
C GLU A 168 -6.76 -15.62 0.52
N ASP A 169 -6.60 -16.17 1.72
CA ASP A 169 -7.52 -17.12 2.33
C ASP A 169 -8.84 -16.47 2.73
N LEU A 170 -8.84 -15.17 3.07
CA LEU A 170 -10.01 -14.40 3.50
C LEU A 170 -10.48 -13.40 2.44
N PHE A 171 -9.53 -12.66 1.86
CA PHE A 171 -9.82 -11.57 0.92
C PHE A 171 -9.63 -12.05 -0.52
N THR A 172 -10.67 -12.71 -1.04
CA THR A 172 -10.70 -13.31 -2.38
C THR A 172 -11.20 -12.35 -3.46
N GLY A 173 -11.22 -11.05 -3.19
CA GLY A 173 -11.67 -9.98 -4.10
C GLY A 173 -10.72 -8.79 -4.08
N TRP A 174 -11.32 -7.59 -4.20
CA TRP A 174 -10.59 -6.35 -4.47
C TRP A 174 -10.71 -5.30 -3.37
N HIS A 175 -11.28 -5.65 -2.21
CA HIS A 175 -11.58 -4.73 -1.10
C HIS A 175 -11.03 -5.25 0.23
N LEU A 176 -10.70 -4.31 1.14
CA LEU A 176 -10.22 -4.56 2.50
C LEU A 176 -8.93 -5.41 2.60
N TYR A 177 -8.25 -5.68 1.49
CA TYR A 177 -6.96 -6.35 1.45
C TYR A 177 -5.87 -5.49 2.10
N ASP A 178 -5.96 -4.18 1.88
CA ASP A 178 -5.07 -3.13 2.38
C ASP A 178 -5.16 -2.97 3.90
N THR A 179 -6.36 -2.70 4.41
CA THR A 179 -6.61 -2.62 5.85
C THR A 179 -6.26 -3.93 6.54
N SER A 180 -6.55 -5.08 5.91
CA SER A 180 -6.13 -6.40 6.38
C SER A 180 -4.61 -6.52 6.51
N MET A 181 -3.84 -6.05 5.52
CA MET A 181 -2.38 -6.04 5.60
C MET A 181 -1.87 -5.16 6.73
N CYS A 182 -2.49 -4.00 6.96
CA CYS A 182 -2.14 -3.14 8.10
C CYS A 182 -2.34 -3.88 9.44
N MET A 183 -3.43 -4.64 9.58
CA MET A 183 -3.66 -5.45 10.78
C MET A 183 -2.65 -6.60 10.91
N GLU A 184 -2.25 -7.25 9.81
CA GLU A 184 -1.21 -8.26 9.83
C GLU A 184 0.16 -7.66 10.22
N MET A 185 0.50 -6.44 9.78
CA MET A 185 1.70 -5.73 10.26
C MET A 185 1.65 -5.55 11.78
N LYS A 186 0.53 -5.06 12.32
CA LYS A 186 0.32 -4.89 13.77
C LYS A 186 0.47 -6.22 14.54
N ARG A 187 -0.06 -7.32 14.02
CA ARG A 187 0.09 -8.67 14.61
C ARG A 187 1.54 -9.16 14.63
N HIS A 188 2.42 -8.57 13.80
CA HIS A 188 3.84 -8.86 13.76
C HIS A 188 4.70 -7.81 14.51
N ASP A 189 4.06 -6.97 15.33
CA ASP A 189 4.71 -5.87 16.07
C ASP A 189 5.42 -4.85 15.16
N LEU A 190 4.89 -4.66 13.94
CA LEU A 190 5.39 -3.72 12.94
C LEU A 190 4.46 -2.52 12.80
N LYS A 191 5.06 -1.36 12.57
CA LYS A 191 4.34 -0.11 12.32
C LYS A 191 3.90 0.00 10.86
N VAL A 192 2.75 0.66 10.69
CA VAL A 192 2.30 1.22 9.43
C VAL A 192 2.43 2.73 9.51
N VAL A 193 2.99 3.35 8.48
CA VAL A 193 3.24 4.78 8.47
C VAL A 193 2.79 5.44 7.17
N VAL A 194 2.53 6.74 7.25
CA VAL A 194 2.29 7.63 6.11
C VAL A 194 3.39 8.69 6.09
N PRO A 195 4.12 8.89 4.98
CA PRO A 195 5.13 9.93 4.86
C PRO A 195 4.52 11.32 5.03
N ASN A 196 5.30 12.24 5.58
CA ASN A 196 4.92 13.63 5.59
C ASN A 196 5.10 14.24 4.19
N GLN A 197 3.99 14.60 3.53
CA GLN A 197 3.95 15.12 2.17
C GLN A 197 3.61 16.63 2.20
N GLU A 198 4.40 17.42 2.98
CA GLU A 198 4.11 18.84 3.21
C GLU A 198 4.10 19.67 1.94
N GLU A 199 5.07 19.45 1.04
CA GLU A 199 5.26 20.30 -0.14
C GLU A 199 4.30 19.94 -1.28
N ASP A 200 4.13 18.61 -1.56
CA ASP A 200 3.29 18.14 -2.67
C ASP A 200 2.84 16.69 -2.47
N PHE A 201 1.84 16.24 -3.24
CA PHE A 201 1.44 14.84 -3.29
C PHE A 201 2.48 14.01 -4.05
N TRP A 202 2.73 12.78 -3.58
CA TRP A 202 3.70 11.88 -4.21
C TRP A 202 3.11 11.02 -5.31
N CYS A 203 1.79 10.85 -5.31
CA CYS A 203 1.07 10.03 -6.25
C CYS A 203 -0.17 10.73 -6.79
N ILE A 204 -0.48 10.44 -8.06
CA ILE A 204 -1.79 10.66 -8.66
C ILE A 204 -2.47 9.31 -8.73
N HIS A 205 -3.71 9.23 -8.29
CA HIS A 205 -4.55 8.02 -8.40
C HIS A 205 -5.71 8.33 -9.35
N CYS A 206 -5.84 7.55 -10.41
CA CYS A 206 -6.83 7.73 -11.46
C CYS A 206 -7.91 6.64 -11.37
N PRO A 207 -8.70 6.57 -10.27
CA PRO A 207 -9.67 5.51 -10.10
C PRO A 207 -10.79 5.67 -11.12
N HIS A 208 -11.23 4.56 -11.72
CA HIS A 208 -12.51 4.55 -12.41
C HIS A 208 -13.60 4.63 -11.35
N GLU A 209 -14.38 5.72 -11.36
CA GLU A 209 -15.55 5.84 -10.49
C GLU A 209 -16.50 4.66 -10.69
N LYS A 210 -16.52 3.79 -9.71
CA LYS A 210 -17.56 2.78 -9.56
C LYS A 210 -18.19 2.96 -8.19
N PRO A 211 -19.52 2.94 -8.07
CA PRO A 211 -20.17 2.89 -6.77
C PRO A 211 -19.56 1.74 -5.96
N LEU A 212 -19.35 1.94 -4.66
CA LEU A 212 -18.89 0.87 -3.77
C LEU A 212 -19.69 -0.39 -4.06
N ALA A 213 -19.02 -1.40 -4.60
CA ALA A 213 -19.67 -2.61 -5.06
C ALA A 213 -20.35 -3.33 -3.88
N PRO A 214 -21.45 -4.07 -4.09
CA PRO A 214 -22.07 -4.90 -3.05
C PRO A 214 -21.07 -5.82 -2.35
N GLU A 215 -19.98 -6.21 -3.03
CA GLU A 215 -18.88 -6.97 -2.51
C GLU A 215 -18.12 -6.28 -1.36
N TYR A 216 -18.04 -4.94 -1.36
CA TYR A 216 -17.38 -4.19 -0.27
C TYR A 216 -17.95 -4.58 1.09
N LYS A 217 -19.28 -4.58 1.23
CA LYS A 217 -19.96 -4.96 2.48
C LYS A 217 -19.70 -6.41 2.89
N ARG A 218 -19.51 -7.31 1.92
CA ARG A 218 -19.14 -8.70 2.18
C ARG A 218 -17.76 -8.78 2.81
N TYR A 219 -16.75 -8.11 2.22
CA TYR A 219 -15.39 -8.13 2.74
C TYR A 219 -15.27 -7.34 4.05
N GLN A 220 -16.05 -6.28 4.24
CA GLN A 220 -16.15 -5.59 5.52
C GLN A 220 -16.62 -6.52 6.64
N LYS A 221 -17.61 -7.37 6.39
CA LYS A 221 -18.04 -8.38 7.38
C LYS A 221 -16.93 -9.38 7.69
N ILE A 222 -16.22 -9.87 6.68
CA ILE A 222 -15.08 -10.79 6.86
C ILE A 222 -13.99 -10.11 7.69
N PHE A 223 -13.66 -8.86 7.37
CA PHE A 223 -12.69 -8.05 8.10
C PHE A 223 -13.06 -7.91 9.57
N LEU A 224 -14.31 -7.54 9.86
CA LEU A 224 -14.79 -7.38 11.23
C LEU A 224 -14.88 -8.72 12.01
N GLN A 225 -15.13 -9.81 11.33
CA GLN A 225 -15.08 -11.15 11.95
C GLN A 225 -13.66 -11.55 12.34
N GLU A 226 -12.66 -11.20 11.51
CA GLU A 226 -11.27 -11.56 11.74
C GLU A 226 -10.57 -10.62 12.74
N TYR A 227 -10.77 -9.29 12.56
CA TYR A 227 -9.98 -8.24 13.25
C TYR A 227 -10.81 -7.39 14.20
N GLY A 228 -12.13 -7.51 14.24
CA GLY A 228 -13.00 -6.60 14.98
C GLY A 228 -12.73 -6.53 16.48
N ALA A 229 -12.22 -7.63 17.09
CA ALA A 229 -11.84 -7.64 18.50
C ALA A 229 -10.54 -6.83 18.80
N GLU A 230 -9.75 -6.54 17.79
CA GLU A 230 -8.47 -5.83 17.88
C GLU A 230 -8.62 -4.33 17.62
N LEU A 231 -9.80 -3.90 17.12
CA LEU A 231 -10.08 -2.50 16.84
C LEU A 231 -10.35 -1.73 18.15
N ASN A 232 -9.93 -0.47 18.17
CA ASN A 232 -10.11 0.37 19.33
C ASN A 232 -11.61 0.59 19.64
N PRO A 233 -12.09 0.30 20.86
CA PRO A 233 -13.50 0.48 21.22
C PRO A 233 -13.93 1.94 21.33
N GLU A 234 -12.99 2.89 21.42
CA GLU A 234 -13.27 4.31 21.66
C GLU A 234 -13.27 5.17 20.37
N VAL A 235 -13.09 4.54 19.18
CA VAL A 235 -13.02 5.20 17.86
C VAL A 235 -14.17 4.77 16.98
#